data_846e4c14f368740cd49519353edaf216
#
_entry.id   846e4c14f368740cd49519353edaf216
#
_cell.length_a   1.000
_cell.length_b   1.000
_cell.length_c   1.000
_cell.angle_alpha   90.00
_cell.angle_beta   90.00
_cell.angle_gamma   90.00
#
_symmetry.space_group_name_H-M   'P 1'
#
loop_
_entity.id
_entity.type
_entity.pdbx_description
1 polymer ?
#
loop_
_entity_poly.entity_id
_entity_poly.type
_entity_poly.pdbx_seq_one_letter_code
_entity_poly.pdbx_strand_id
1 'polypeptide(L)' 'MKKIIAKKDFTINGKFFIKDEPVEVNDIETIKKLNEKGFIYPLELKDLVILEREFKNNIKEEE' A
#
# COMPACT_ATOMS: atom_id res chain seq x y z
N MET A 1 10.40 -6.08 5.47
CA MET A 1 9.24 -5.63 4.73
C MET A 1 8.62 -4.42 5.40
N LYS A 2 8.37 -3.40 4.62
CA LYS A 2 7.82 -2.17 5.15
C LYS A 2 6.31 -2.26 5.27
N LYS A 3 5.77 -1.85 6.42
CA LYS A 3 4.33 -1.83 6.61
C LYS A 3 3.77 -0.49 6.18
N ILE A 4 2.60 -0.53 5.57
CA ILE A 4 1.90 0.67 5.14
C ILE A 4 0.86 0.98 6.20
N ILE A 5 0.94 2.19 6.75
CA ILE A 5 0.06 2.59 7.85
C ILE A 5 -0.83 3.74 7.38
N ALA A 6 -2.10 3.64 7.67
CA ALA A 6 -3.06 4.68 7.30
C ALA A 6 -2.78 5.95 8.11
N LYS A 7 -2.80 7.09 7.42
CA LYS A 7 -2.60 8.38 8.05
C LYS A 7 -3.93 8.98 8.50
N LYS A 8 -5.02 8.51 7.92
CA LYS A 8 -6.36 8.95 8.28
C LYS A 8 -7.35 7.88 7.86
N ASP A 9 -8.57 8.03 8.32
CA ASP A 9 -9.63 7.09 7.94
C ASP A 9 -9.96 7.27 6.47
N PHE A 10 -10.12 6.15 5.77
CA PHE A 10 -10.52 6.22 4.36
C PHE A 10 -11.07 4.88 3.91
N THR A 11 -11.79 4.91 2.79
CA THR A 11 -12.35 3.71 2.18
C THR A 11 -11.85 3.60 0.76
N ILE A 12 -11.44 2.40 0.36
CA ILE A 12 -11.03 2.16 -1.01
C ILE A 12 -11.40 0.74 -1.41
N ASN A 13 -11.97 0.60 -2.59
CA ASN A 13 -12.37 -0.71 -3.13
C ASN A 13 -13.27 -1.46 -2.16
N GLY A 14 -14.15 -0.74 -1.47
CA GLY A 14 -15.08 -1.36 -0.54
C GLY A 14 -14.49 -1.74 0.80
N LYS A 15 -13.23 -1.42 1.02
CA LYS A 15 -12.58 -1.69 2.31
C LYS A 15 -12.38 -0.40 3.07
N PHE A 16 -12.62 -0.47 4.37
CA PHE A 16 -12.48 0.69 5.25
C PHE A 16 -11.20 0.56 6.06
N PHE A 17 -10.41 1.63 6.09
CA PHE A 17 -9.16 1.66 6.82
C PHE A 17 -9.20 2.77 7.85
N ILE A 18 -8.63 2.49 9.02
CA ILE A 18 -8.67 3.40 10.15
C ILE A 18 -7.29 3.98 10.38
N LYS A 19 -7.24 5.23 10.79
CA LYS A 19 -5.99 5.92 11.08
C LYS A 19 -5.11 5.09 12.02
N ASP A 20 -3.83 5.03 11.70
CA ASP A 20 -2.79 4.35 12.48
C ASP A 20 -2.92 2.83 12.44
N GLU A 21 -3.78 2.29 11.56
CA GLU A 21 -3.90 0.86 11.36
C GLU A 21 -3.18 0.45 10.09
N PRO A 22 -2.70 -0.79 10.02
CA PRO A 22 -2.00 -1.24 8.81
C PRO A 22 -2.94 -1.34 7.62
N VAL A 23 -2.43 -1.00 6.47
CA VAL A 23 -3.17 -1.06 5.21
C VAL A 23 -2.67 -2.26 4.43
N GLU A 24 -3.54 -3.24 4.26
CA GLU A 24 -3.16 -4.47 3.55
C GLU A 24 -3.72 -4.43 2.14
N VAL A 25 -2.96 -3.82 1.24
CA VAL A 25 -3.30 -3.71 -0.16
C VAL A 25 -2.15 -4.28 -0.97
N ASN A 26 -2.46 -5.17 -1.90
CA ASN A 26 -1.45 -5.83 -2.72
C ASN A 26 -1.40 -5.28 -4.13
N ASP A 27 -1.78 -4.04 -4.30
CA ASP A 27 -1.80 -3.39 -5.60
C ASP A 27 -0.92 -2.15 -5.53
N ILE A 28 0.20 -2.20 -6.25
CA ILE A 28 1.17 -1.11 -6.16
C ILE A 28 0.59 0.21 -6.67
N GLU A 29 -0.27 0.16 -7.65
CA GLU A 29 -0.85 1.39 -8.17
C GLU A 29 -1.77 2.05 -7.16
N THR A 30 -2.54 1.24 -6.43
CA THR A 30 -3.38 1.75 -5.37
C THR A 30 -2.52 2.38 -4.28
N ILE A 31 -1.42 1.73 -3.92
CA ILE A 31 -0.54 2.26 -2.89
C ILE A 31 0.09 3.58 -3.34
N LYS A 32 0.47 3.67 -4.61
CA LYS A 32 1.02 4.93 -5.12
C LYS A 32 -0.01 6.05 -5.04
N LYS A 33 -1.26 5.74 -5.35
CA LYS A 33 -2.32 6.74 -5.26
C LYS A 33 -2.55 7.18 -3.82
N LEU A 34 -2.59 6.22 -2.90
CA LEU A 34 -2.79 6.54 -1.49
C LEU A 34 -1.65 7.41 -0.97
N ASN A 35 -0.42 7.08 -1.37
CA ASN A 35 0.73 7.86 -0.97
C ASN A 35 0.65 9.28 -1.53
N GLU A 36 0.24 9.40 -2.78
CA GLU A 36 0.15 10.68 -3.44
C GLU A 36 -0.93 11.56 -2.81
N LYS A 37 -2.05 10.95 -2.44
CA LYS A 37 -3.17 11.69 -1.86
C LYS A 37 -3.03 11.94 -0.37
N GLY A 38 -2.03 11.34 0.26
CA GLY A 38 -1.81 11.56 1.67
C GLY A 38 -2.71 10.74 2.58
N PHE A 39 -3.24 9.63 2.10
CA PHE A 39 -4.07 8.74 2.90
C PHE A 39 -3.24 7.83 3.79
N ILE A 40 -1.98 7.63 3.46
CA ILE A 40 -1.07 6.81 4.24
C ILE A 40 0.15 7.65 4.57
N TYR A 41 0.93 7.20 5.56
CA TYR A 41 2.16 7.90 5.89
C TYR A 41 3.10 7.83 4.70
N PRO A 42 3.87 8.89 4.44
CA PRO A 42 4.68 8.98 3.20
C PRO A 42 5.63 7.81 3.05
N LEU A 43 5.73 7.31 1.84
CA LEU A 43 6.66 6.27 1.48
C LEU A 43 7.74 6.86 0.59
N GLU A 44 8.97 6.37 0.77
CA GLU A 44 10.06 6.79 -0.09
C GLU A 44 10.04 6.00 -1.38
N LEU A 45 10.73 6.53 -2.37
CA LEU A 45 10.79 5.86 -3.67
C LEU A 45 11.32 4.44 -3.53
N LYS A 46 12.33 4.25 -2.70
CA LYS A 46 12.90 2.92 -2.51
C LYS A 46 11.89 1.97 -1.89
N ASP A 47 11.02 2.47 -1.01
CA ASP A 47 9.99 1.64 -0.42
C ASP A 47 9.01 1.16 -1.47
N LEU A 48 8.64 2.05 -2.39
CA LEU A 48 7.71 1.70 -3.45
C LEU A 48 8.30 0.65 -4.37
N VAL A 49 9.59 0.77 -4.66
CA VAL A 49 10.27 -0.20 -5.51
C VAL A 49 10.27 -1.59 -4.85
N ILE A 50 10.54 -1.63 -3.56
CA ILE A 50 10.56 -2.89 -2.83
C ILE A 50 9.18 -3.53 -2.82
N LEU A 51 8.15 -2.74 -2.55
CA LEU A 51 6.79 -3.26 -2.52
C LEU A 51 6.37 -3.77 -3.89
N GLU A 52 6.74 -3.05 -4.93
CA GLU A 52 6.39 -3.47 -6.27
C GLU A 52 6.99 -4.83 -6.59
N ARG A 53 8.24 -5.04 -6.18
CA ARG A 53 8.89 -6.33 -6.39
C ARG A 53 8.16 -7.44 -5.67
N GLU A 54 7.78 -7.19 -4.43
CA GLU A 54 7.12 -8.21 -3.64
C GLU A 54 5.77 -8.58 -4.23
N PHE A 55 5.05 -7.60 -4.71
CA PHE A 55 3.75 -7.88 -5.33
C PHE A 55 3.92 -8.69 -6.61
N LYS A 56 4.93 -8.37 -7.39
CA LYS A 56 5.19 -9.12 -8.62
C LYS A 56 5.61 -10.55 -8.31
N ASN A 57 6.40 -10.73 -7.28
CA ASN A 57 6.82 -12.07 -6.90
C ASN A 57 5.64 -12.92 -6.49
N ASN A 58 4.69 -12.34 -5.74
CA ASN A 58 3.50 -13.06 -5.33
C ASN A 58 2.69 -13.51 -6.54
N ILE A 59 2.53 -12.62 -7.50
CA ILE A 59 1.78 -12.95 -8.72
C ILE A 59 2.48 -14.08 -9.45
N LYS A 60 3.78 -14.03 -9.49
CA LYS A 60 4.57 -15.02 -10.20
C LYS A 60 4.42 -16.39 -9.56
N GLU A 61 4.33 -16.42 -8.26
CA GLU A 61 4.25 -17.69 -7.56
C GLU A 61 2.93 -18.42 -7.82
N GLU A 62 1.92 -17.68 -8.17
CA GLU A 62 0.63 -18.31 -8.41
C GLU A 62 0.57 -19.10 -9.70
N GLU A 63 1.53 -18.91 -10.54
CA GLU A 63 1.56 -19.69 -11.75
C GLU A 63 2.09 -21.07 -11.49
#